data_ed68c790274f072f2dc949b339437b13
#
_entry.id   ed68c790274f072f2dc949b339437b13
#
_cell.length_a   1.000
_cell.length_b   1.000
_cell.length_c   1.000
_cell.angle_alpha   90.00
_cell.angle_beta   90.00
_cell.angle_gamma   90.00
#
_symmetry.space_group_name_H-M   'P 1'
#
loop_
_entity.id
_entity.type
_entity.pdbx_description
1 polymer ?
#
loop_
_entity_poly.entity_id
_entity_poly.type
_entity_poly.pdbx_seq_one_letter_code
_entity_poly.pdbx_strand_id
1 'polypeptide(L)'
;LSARIAEIEIKGTSELESSQIMFLIESQVGDVLDRKIIRRDIHSIYKMKLYDDVQAEVKELDSVEFGEKAYLLRYVVKERPRLAEIKLKDVLLVERTEIEEKMTLLQYDPYDPEKIALNEQIILEHYRSEGYPRVRVNTIIETVDTDPQNSVERFRVVFELDEAPRVYLTDIYVSGTKYYSELDIKRFIMSSEIDCVSWANQSGLFREEMINQDLSLITQHYLKKGYIKVFIDKPEVTLIHNPDYSRVDVRLNVAEGDQYYTGKVQFSGDVLGDQEKLKENLLLEEGEIYNPFLQNRDRSGISEIYHERGYAFVRVIPETVIDEETKIVDVTFRIIKGEKAYIGRLEIAGNVETRDHVIRREFEVQEDELFNGKKLLQSQQNLNRLGFFQSGVVLERSPREQENNMLDILARLKESQTGTFQAQMGYSDFSGFSGGVTISKGNLLG
;
A
#
# COMPACT_ATOMS: atom_id res chain seq x y z
N LEU A 1 -7.77 -5.56 -54.26
CA LEU A 1 -8.08 -4.15 -53.86
C LEU A 1 -7.96 -4.11 -52.34
N SER A 2 -6.97 -3.39 -51.83
CA SER A 2 -6.85 -3.19 -50.37
C SER A 2 -7.89 -2.15 -49.93
N ALA A 3 -8.54 -2.42 -48.79
CA ALA A 3 -9.49 -1.52 -48.18
C ALA A 3 -8.71 -0.53 -47.30
N ARG A 4 -8.80 0.77 -47.57
CA ARG A 4 -8.10 1.83 -46.80
C ARG A 4 -9.06 2.68 -46.00
N ILE A 5 -8.60 3.14 -44.86
CA ILE A 5 -9.30 4.09 -44.00
C ILE A 5 -9.12 5.50 -44.60
N ALA A 6 -10.18 6.07 -45.12
CA ALA A 6 -10.17 7.44 -45.63
C ALA A 6 -10.50 8.45 -44.54
N GLU A 7 -11.31 8.08 -43.56
CA GLU A 7 -11.75 8.97 -42.50
C GLU A 7 -11.99 8.16 -41.22
N ILE A 8 -11.71 8.77 -40.07
CA ILE A 8 -12.04 8.21 -38.74
C ILE A 8 -12.96 9.20 -38.04
N GLU A 9 -14.11 8.69 -37.58
CA GLU A 9 -15.11 9.48 -36.86
C GLU A 9 -15.40 8.84 -35.50
N ILE A 10 -15.54 9.67 -34.47
CA ILE A 10 -15.96 9.22 -33.13
C ILE A 10 -17.32 9.84 -32.82
N LYS A 11 -18.25 9.01 -32.38
CA LYS A 11 -19.62 9.43 -32.04
C LYS A 11 -20.01 8.96 -30.63
N GLY A 12 -20.82 9.77 -29.95
CA GLY A 12 -21.41 9.44 -28.66
C GLY A 12 -20.63 9.98 -27.48
N THR A 13 -19.73 10.93 -27.71
CA THR A 13 -18.97 11.61 -26.67
C THR A 13 -18.64 13.05 -27.05
N SER A 14 -18.14 13.85 -26.11
CA SER A 14 -17.77 15.25 -26.31
C SER A 14 -16.58 15.41 -27.27
N GLU A 15 -16.40 16.62 -27.84
CA GLU A 15 -15.26 16.91 -28.72
C GLU A 15 -13.90 16.70 -28.04
N LEU A 16 -13.80 17.05 -26.75
CA LEU A 16 -12.57 16.87 -25.98
C LEU A 16 -12.22 15.40 -25.81
N GLU A 17 -13.19 14.59 -25.42
CA GLU A 17 -13.02 13.14 -25.23
C GLU A 17 -12.81 12.41 -26.56
N SER A 18 -13.47 12.87 -27.65
CA SER A 18 -13.20 12.39 -29.00
C SER A 18 -11.73 12.58 -29.40
N SER A 19 -11.16 13.74 -29.06
CA SER A 19 -9.72 14.03 -29.30
C SER A 19 -8.81 13.11 -28.49
N GLN A 20 -9.19 12.78 -27.26
CA GLN A 20 -8.44 11.82 -26.42
C GLN A 20 -8.48 10.40 -27.01
N ILE A 21 -9.65 9.96 -27.49
CA ILE A 21 -9.80 8.67 -28.17
C ILE A 21 -8.93 8.63 -29.42
N MET A 22 -8.98 9.70 -30.25
CA MET A 22 -8.17 9.80 -31.46
C MET A 22 -6.67 9.67 -31.19
N PHE A 23 -6.20 10.17 -30.06
CA PHE A 23 -4.79 10.05 -29.65
C PHE A 23 -4.44 8.65 -29.15
N LEU A 24 -5.43 7.89 -28.61
CA LEU A 24 -5.21 6.60 -28.00
C LEU A 24 -5.25 5.43 -29.00
N ILE A 25 -6.00 5.57 -30.11
CA ILE A 25 -6.16 4.52 -31.11
C ILE A 25 -4.92 4.38 -31.99
N GLU A 26 -4.64 3.13 -32.42
CA GLU A 26 -3.54 2.83 -33.33
C GLU A 26 -3.91 3.07 -34.80
N SER A 27 -5.20 2.97 -35.16
CA SER A 27 -5.70 3.17 -36.53
C SER A 27 -5.49 4.61 -36.99
N GLN A 28 -4.95 4.80 -38.17
CA GLN A 28 -4.72 6.12 -38.78
C GLN A 28 -5.38 6.24 -40.15
N VAL A 29 -5.67 7.47 -40.57
CA VAL A 29 -6.14 7.73 -41.92
C VAL A 29 -5.05 7.37 -42.94
N GLY A 30 -5.39 6.58 -43.94
CA GLY A 30 -4.46 6.03 -44.92
C GLY A 30 -4.06 4.58 -44.68
N ASP A 31 -4.28 4.05 -43.49
CA ASP A 31 -3.96 2.65 -43.16
C ASP A 31 -4.88 1.66 -43.86
N VAL A 32 -4.39 0.42 -43.98
CA VAL A 32 -5.23 -0.71 -44.45
C VAL A 32 -6.15 -1.11 -43.31
N LEU A 33 -7.43 -1.33 -43.61
CA LEU A 33 -8.44 -1.75 -42.66
C LEU A 33 -8.07 -3.14 -42.08
N ASP A 34 -7.60 -3.20 -40.84
CA ASP A 34 -7.23 -4.44 -40.14
C ASP A 34 -8.10 -4.64 -38.88
N ARG A 35 -8.83 -5.76 -38.86
CA ARG A 35 -9.67 -6.14 -37.71
C ARG A 35 -8.89 -6.33 -36.42
N LYS A 36 -7.61 -6.67 -36.47
CA LYS A 36 -6.79 -6.85 -35.27
C LYS A 36 -6.45 -5.50 -34.63
N ILE A 37 -6.16 -4.50 -35.45
CA ILE A 37 -5.90 -3.13 -35.00
C ILE A 37 -7.18 -2.55 -34.40
N ILE A 38 -8.30 -2.62 -35.12
CA ILE A 38 -9.62 -2.16 -34.63
C ILE A 38 -9.98 -2.79 -33.29
N ARG A 39 -9.71 -4.09 -33.12
CA ARG A 39 -9.97 -4.77 -31.84
C ARG A 39 -9.07 -4.24 -30.71
N ARG A 40 -7.81 -3.91 -31.00
CA ARG A 40 -6.92 -3.28 -30.02
C ARG A 40 -7.38 -1.88 -29.68
N ASP A 41 -7.82 -1.11 -30.64
CA ASP A 41 -8.38 0.23 -30.43
C ASP A 41 -9.61 0.19 -29.52
N ILE A 42 -10.57 -0.71 -29.81
CA ILE A 42 -11.74 -0.93 -28.95
C ILE A 42 -11.30 -1.28 -27.51
N HIS A 43 -10.31 -2.16 -27.37
CA HIS A 43 -9.81 -2.54 -26.05
C HIS A 43 -9.13 -1.38 -25.32
N SER A 44 -8.38 -0.53 -26.05
CA SER A 44 -7.75 0.66 -25.51
C SER A 44 -8.78 1.68 -25.05
N ILE A 45 -9.86 1.87 -25.81
CA ILE A 45 -10.98 2.77 -25.43
C ILE A 45 -11.68 2.24 -24.17
N TYR A 46 -11.95 0.91 -24.07
CA TYR A 46 -12.52 0.31 -22.86
C TYR A 46 -11.65 0.48 -21.61
N LYS A 47 -10.32 0.46 -21.78
CA LYS A 47 -9.38 0.69 -20.66
C LYS A 47 -9.49 2.07 -20.04
N MET A 48 -10.04 3.05 -20.74
CA MET A 48 -10.34 4.37 -20.18
C MET A 48 -11.38 4.31 -19.05
N LYS A 49 -12.19 3.25 -18.97
CA LYS A 49 -13.29 3.07 -18.00
C LYS A 49 -14.37 4.16 -18.06
N LEU A 50 -14.41 4.94 -19.12
CA LEU A 50 -15.37 6.04 -19.33
C LEU A 50 -16.61 5.60 -20.10
N TYR A 51 -16.57 4.46 -20.77
CA TYR A 51 -17.60 3.99 -21.69
C TYR A 51 -18.17 2.64 -21.28
N ASP A 52 -19.49 2.49 -21.44
CA ASP A 52 -20.22 1.23 -21.22
C ASP A 52 -20.18 0.34 -22.46
N ASP A 53 -20.25 0.96 -23.63
CA ASP A 53 -20.19 0.24 -24.91
C ASP A 53 -19.31 0.99 -25.90
N VAL A 54 -18.58 0.20 -26.71
CA VAL A 54 -17.69 0.69 -27.76
C VAL A 54 -17.86 -0.21 -28.97
N GLN A 55 -18.37 0.34 -30.05
CA GLN A 55 -18.59 -0.36 -31.32
C GLN A 55 -17.77 0.32 -32.42
N ALA A 56 -17.26 -0.49 -33.36
CA ALA A 56 -16.62 0.01 -34.56
C ALA A 56 -17.50 -0.32 -35.78
N GLU A 57 -17.92 0.71 -36.48
CA GLU A 57 -18.67 0.62 -37.73
C GLU A 57 -17.76 0.95 -38.92
N VAL A 58 -17.88 0.19 -39.99
CA VAL A 58 -17.16 0.45 -41.24
C VAL A 58 -18.16 0.69 -42.34
N LYS A 59 -18.06 1.88 -42.97
CA LYS A 59 -18.92 2.28 -44.06
C LYS A 59 -18.08 2.51 -45.33
N GLU A 60 -18.45 1.88 -46.43
CA GLU A 60 -17.83 2.11 -47.75
C GLU A 60 -18.24 3.54 -48.24
N LEU A 61 -17.26 4.31 -48.71
CA LEU A 61 -17.48 5.62 -49.30
C LEU A 61 -17.46 5.51 -50.85
N ASP A 62 -18.34 6.27 -51.49
CA ASP A 62 -18.47 6.26 -52.95
C ASP A 62 -17.27 6.90 -53.71
N SER A 63 -16.23 7.27 -53.00
CA SER A 63 -14.98 7.87 -53.55
C SER A 63 -13.92 6.81 -53.75
N VAL A 64 -13.40 6.69 -54.97
CA VAL A 64 -12.24 5.85 -55.29
C VAL A 64 -11.02 6.76 -55.43
N GLU A 65 -10.20 6.85 -54.39
CA GLU A 65 -8.88 7.48 -54.49
C GLU A 65 -7.85 6.40 -54.85
N PHE A 66 -7.08 6.63 -55.90
CA PHE A 66 -5.99 5.79 -56.36
C PHE A 66 -6.38 4.33 -56.72
N GLY A 67 -7.66 4.06 -57.09
CA GLY A 67 -8.10 2.72 -57.50
C GLY A 67 -8.34 1.73 -56.34
N GLU A 68 -8.32 2.19 -55.10
CA GLU A 68 -8.60 1.45 -53.87
C GLU A 68 -9.94 1.89 -53.29
N LYS A 69 -10.62 0.96 -52.57
CA LYS A 69 -11.89 1.28 -51.89
C LYS A 69 -11.63 2.05 -50.64
N ALA A 70 -12.29 3.21 -50.49
CA ALA A 70 -12.20 4.09 -49.37
C ALA A 70 -13.29 3.74 -48.32
N TYR A 71 -12.91 3.70 -47.04
CA TYR A 71 -13.79 3.38 -45.95
C TYR A 71 -13.76 4.44 -44.83
N LEU A 72 -14.94 4.76 -44.32
CA LEU A 72 -15.08 5.50 -43.08
C LEU A 72 -15.06 4.48 -41.93
N LEU A 73 -14.12 4.62 -41.00
CA LEU A 73 -14.08 3.90 -39.76
C LEU A 73 -14.69 4.77 -38.65
N ARG A 74 -15.79 4.33 -38.10
CA ARG A 74 -16.50 5.08 -37.06
C ARG A 74 -16.50 4.28 -35.77
N TYR A 75 -15.99 4.89 -34.69
CA TYR A 75 -16.15 4.38 -33.34
C TYR A 75 -17.36 5.04 -32.69
N VAL A 76 -18.34 4.21 -32.33
CA VAL A 76 -19.54 4.64 -31.61
C VAL A 76 -19.36 4.22 -30.16
N VAL A 77 -19.32 5.20 -29.26
CA VAL A 77 -19.14 4.99 -27.83
C VAL A 77 -20.40 5.39 -27.05
N LYS A 78 -20.69 4.69 -25.99
CA LYS A 78 -21.75 5.03 -25.05
C LYS A 78 -21.08 5.37 -23.71
N GLU A 79 -21.16 6.64 -23.32
CA GLU A 79 -20.58 7.09 -22.04
C GLU A 79 -21.29 6.45 -20.86
N ARG A 80 -20.51 6.17 -19.80
CA ARG A 80 -21.05 5.77 -18.51
C ARG A 80 -21.76 6.93 -17.84
N PRO A 81 -22.83 6.68 -17.09
CA PRO A 81 -23.46 7.70 -16.26
C PRO A 81 -22.42 8.38 -15.37
N ARG A 82 -22.60 9.68 -15.12
CA ARG A 82 -21.70 10.49 -14.29
C ARG A 82 -22.29 10.76 -12.91
N LEU A 83 -21.43 10.73 -11.89
CA LEU A 83 -21.82 11.01 -10.52
C LEU A 83 -22.21 12.49 -10.34
N ALA A 84 -23.48 12.75 -10.06
CA ALA A 84 -23.98 14.08 -9.79
C ALA A 84 -23.75 14.50 -8.33
N GLU A 85 -24.04 13.60 -7.40
CA GLU A 85 -24.06 13.90 -5.97
C GLU A 85 -23.80 12.64 -5.13
N ILE A 86 -23.13 12.83 -4.00
CA ILE A 86 -22.97 11.82 -2.95
C ILE A 86 -23.77 12.28 -1.74
N LYS A 87 -24.61 11.42 -1.19
CA LYS A 87 -25.35 11.69 0.04
C LYS A 87 -25.02 10.66 1.10
N LEU A 88 -24.67 11.15 2.28
CA LEU A 88 -24.62 10.36 3.51
C LEU A 88 -25.89 10.65 4.30
N LYS A 89 -26.68 9.64 4.59
CA LYS A 89 -27.90 9.74 5.41
C LYS A 89 -27.71 9.07 6.76
N ASP A 90 -28.40 9.61 7.76
CA ASP A 90 -28.46 9.07 9.12
C ASP A 90 -27.07 8.91 9.78
N VAL A 91 -26.15 9.85 9.50
CA VAL A 91 -24.84 9.97 10.15
C VAL A 91 -25.02 10.83 11.41
N LEU A 92 -25.06 10.22 12.59
CA LEU A 92 -25.35 10.85 13.87
C LEU A 92 -24.24 10.70 14.90
N LEU A 93 -23.46 9.58 14.84
CA LEU A 93 -22.54 9.17 15.89
C LEU A 93 -21.07 9.52 15.59
N VAL A 94 -20.75 9.87 14.34
CA VAL A 94 -19.41 10.29 13.89
C VAL A 94 -19.50 11.60 13.11
N GLU A 95 -18.40 12.29 12.94
CA GLU A 95 -18.37 13.50 12.14
C GLU A 95 -18.42 13.18 10.63
N ARG A 96 -19.39 13.74 9.94
CA ARG A 96 -19.59 13.53 8.50
C ARG A 96 -18.35 13.93 7.68
N THR A 97 -17.68 15.01 8.05
CA THR A 97 -16.49 15.54 7.39
C THR A 97 -15.34 14.54 7.39
N GLU A 98 -15.15 13.78 8.47
CA GLU A 98 -14.12 12.77 8.55
C GLU A 98 -14.34 11.60 7.59
N ILE A 99 -15.61 11.25 7.33
CA ILE A 99 -15.97 10.25 6.33
C ILE A 99 -15.70 10.80 4.93
N GLU A 100 -16.21 12.03 4.64
CA GLU A 100 -16.08 12.67 3.33
C GLU A 100 -14.62 12.86 2.92
N GLU A 101 -13.71 13.19 3.85
CA GLU A 101 -12.27 13.33 3.60
C GLU A 101 -11.58 11.99 3.22
N LYS A 102 -12.10 10.87 3.70
CA LYS A 102 -11.56 9.54 3.39
C LYS A 102 -12.13 8.95 2.10
N MET A 103 -13.26 9.46 1.64
CA MET A 103 -13.92 8.96 0.44
C MET A 103 -13.08 9.25 -0.81
N THR A 104 -13.12 8.31 -1.74
CA THR A 104 -12.40 8.40 -3.03
C THR A 104 -13.32 8.75 -4.19
N LEU A 105 -14.65 8.71 -3.99
CA LEU A 105 -15.62 9.15 -4.99
C LEU A 105 -15.58 10.67 -5.13
N LEU A 106 -15.52 11.14 -6.38
CA LEU A 106 -15.54 12.55 -6.71
C LEU A 106 -16.75 12.86 -7.61
N GLN A 107 -17.24 14.10 -7.52
CA GLN A 107 -18.26 14.58 -8.44
C GLN A 107 -17.78 14.46 -9.89
N TYR A 108 -18.68 14.03 -10.78
CA TYR A 108 -18.42 13.72 -12.20
C TYR A 108 -17.63 12.43 -12.46
N ASP A 109 -17.28 11.63 -11.45
CA ASP A 109 -16.76 10.29 -11.68
C ASP A 109 -17.70 9.45 -12.55
N PRO A 110 -17.16 8.64 -13.47
CA PRO A 110 -17.97 7.67 -14.20
C PRO A 110 -18.52 6.60 -13.25
N TYR A 111 -19.65 6.03 -13.59
CA TYR A 111 -20.23 4.91 -12.84
C TYR A 111 -19.26 3.74 -12.80
N ASP A 112 -18.79 3.42 -11.60
CA ASP A 112 -17.92 2.31 -11.30
C ASP A 112 -18.39 1.60 -10.02
N PRO A 113 -19.03 0.42 -10.15
CA PRO A 113 -19.51 -0.33 -8.99
C PRO A 113 -18.40 -0.71 -8.01
N GLU A 114 -17.17 -0.99 -8.49
CA GLU A 114 -16.04 -1.33 -7.64
C GLU A 114 -15.63 -0.13 -6.76
N LYS A 115 -15.61 1.07 -7.35
CA LYS A 115 -15.31 2.31 -6.62
C LYS A 115 -16.39 2.65 -5.61
N ILE A 116 -17.67 2.41 -5.93
CA ILE A 116 -18.80 2.60 -4.99
C ILE A 116 -18.67 1.63 -3.82
N ALA A 117 -18.44 0.33 -4.09
CA ALA A 117 -18.24 -0.68 -3.04
C ALA A 117 -17.01 -0.40 -2.16
N LEU A 118 -15.93 0.12 -2.74
CA LEU A 118 -14.76 0.56 -1.98
C LEU A 118 -15.12 1.68 -1.00
N ASN A 119 -15.92 2.65 -1.42
CA ASN A 119 -16.34 3.74 -0.54
C ASN A 119 -17.30 3.27 0.56
N GLU A 120 -18.15 2.29 0.28
CA GLU A 120 -18.93 1.61 1.33
C GLU A 120 -18.04 0.96 2.37
N GLN A 121 -16.98 0.27 1.94
CA GLN A 121 -15.99 -0.31 2.86
C GLN A 121 -15.26 0.77 3.68
N ILE A 122 -14.84 1.87 3.06
CA ILE A 122 -14.19 3.00 3.75
C ILE A 122 -15.09 3.54 4.86
N ILE A 123 -16.38 3.70 4.59
CA ILE A 123 -17.36 4.14 5.61
C ILE A 123 -17.44 3.12 6.75
N LEU A 124 -17.59 1.83 6.42
CA LEU A 124 -17.67 0.75 7.42
C LEU A 124 -16.40 0.68 8.28
N GLU A 125 -15.22 0.78 7.67
CA GLU A 125 -13.93 0.77 8.38
C GLU A 125 -13.79 1.97 9.30
N HIS A 126 -14.22 3.16 8.86
CA HIS A 126 -14.21 4.35 9.70
C HIS A 126 -15.07 4.13 10.96
N TYR A 127 -16.31 3.69 10.81
CA TYR A 127 -17.16 3.40 11.96
C TYR A 127 -16.59 2.32 12.89
N ARG A 128 -16.03 1.25 12.33
CA ARG A 128 -15.38 0.18 13.12
C ARG A 128 -14.20 0.71 13.91
N SER A 129 -13.39 1.59 13.30
CA SER A 129 -12.25 2.22 14.00
C SER A 129 -12.69 3.14 15.14
N GLU A 130 -13.91 3.72 15.06
CA GLU A 130 -14.53 4.53 16.10
C GLU A 130 -15.31 3.72 17.16
N GLY A 131 -15.25 2.39 17.07
CA GLY A 131 -15.88 1.49 18.04
C GLY A 131 -17.34 1.14 17.75
N TYR A 132 -17.76 1.27 16.49
CA TYR A 132 -19.09 0.90 16.01
C TYR A 132 -19.06 -0.31 15.05
N PRO A 133 -18.70 -1.51 15.48
CA PRO A 133 -18.51 -2.67 14.60
C PRO A 133 -19.80 -3.20 13.98
N ARG A 134 -20.97 -2.76 14.45
CA ARG A 134 -22.29 -3.26 14.04
C ARG A 134 -23.02 -2.34 13.08
N VAL A 135 -22.40 -1.25 12.66
CA VAL A 135 -22.97 -0.34 11.63
C VAL A 135 -23.22 -1.11 10.33
N ARG A 136 -24.30 -0.75 9.67
CA ARG A 136 -24.64 -1.25 8.34
C ARG A 136 -24.77 -0.07 7.40
N VAL A 137 -24.35 -0.26 6.16
CA VAL A 137 -24.50 0.72 5.10
C VAL A 137 -25.39 0.10 4.02
N ASN A 138 -26.43 0.81 3.63
CA ASN A 138 -27.27 0.47 2.51
C ASN A 138 -26.99 1.45 1.37
N THR A 139 -26.42 0.97 0.29
CA THR A 139 -26.04 1.79 -0.85
C THR A 139 -27.15 1.82 -1.88
N ILE A 140 -27.69 3.00 -2.13
CA ILE A 140 -28.77 3.25 -3.08
C ILE A 140 -28.23 4.09 -4.23
N ILE A 141 -28.49 3.65 -5.46
CA ILE A 141 -28.11 4.36 -6.68
C ILE A 141 -29.38 4.87 -7.35
N GLU A 142 -29.49 6.19 -7.48
CA GLU A 142 -30.65 6.87 -8.06
C GLU A 142 -30.23 7.57 -9.36
N THR A 143 -30.98 7.37 -10.43
CA THR A 143 -30.86 8.22 -11.63
C THR A 143 -31.45 9.56 -11.34
N VAL A 144 -30.75 10.65 -11.57
CA VAL A 144 -31.18 12.01 -11.25
C VAL A 144 -31.80 12.66 -12.47
N ASP A 145 -31.05 12.79 -13.53
CA ASP A 145 -31.41 13.45 -14.80
C ASP A 145 -30.40 13.10 -15.89
N THR A 146 -30.58 13.70 -17.07
CA THR A 146 -29.58 13.66 -18.15
C THR A 146 -28.92 15.03 -18.26
N ASP A 147 -27.62 15.10 -18.39
CA ASP A 147 -26.93 16.36 -18.57
C ASP A 147 -27.41 17.07 -19.85
N PRO A 148 -27.97 18.30 -19.74
CA PRO A 148 -28.52 19.01 -20.91
C PRO A 148 -27.48 19.32 -21.99
N GLN A 149 -26.18 19.36 -21.63
CA GLN A 149 -25.10 19.71 -22.58
C GLN A 149 -24.59 18.51 -23.37
N ASN A 150 -24.47 17.34 -22.71
CA ASN A 150 -23.79 16.19 -23.29
C ASN A 150 -24.71 14.96 -23.48
N SER A 151 -25.98 15.02 -23.10
CA SER A 151 -26.92 13.89 -23.09
C SER A 151 -26.47 12.68 -22.28
N VAL A 152 -25.52 12.87 -21.32
CA VAL A 152 -25.01 11.83 -20.45
C VAL A 152 -25.91 11.70 -19.22
N GLU A 153 -26.31 10.49 -18.91
CA GLU A 153 -27.10 10.19 -17.72
C GLU A 153 -26.31 10.52 -16.45
N ARG A 154 -26.98 11.10 -15.46
CA ARG A 154 -26.39 11.39 -14.16
C ARG A 154 -27.05 10.56 -13.08
N PHE A 155 -26.24 10.08 -12.14
CA PHE A 155 -26.71 9.31 -11.00
C PHE A 155 -26.25 9.95 -9.69
N ARG A 156 -26.95 9.59 -8.62
CA ARG A 156 -26.62 9.93 -7.24
C ARG A 156 -26.36 8.64 -6.48
N VAL A 157 -25.34 8.64 -5.63
CA VAL A 157 -25.11 7.58 -4.66
C VAL A 157 -25.55 8.06 -3.30
N VAL A 158 -26.42 7.29 -2.65
CA VAL A 158 -26.88 7.54 -1.29
C VAL A 158 -26.39 6.39 -0.42
N PHE A 159 -25.51 6.69 0.53
CA PHE A 159 -25.13 5.76 1.59
C PHE A 159 -26.03 6.04 2.79
N GLU A 160 -26.95 5.12 3.06
CA GLU A 160 -27.87 5.19 4.18
C GLU A 160 -27.35 4.30 5.30
N LEU A 161 -27.10 4.90 6.48
CA LEU A 161 -26.45 4.23 7.58
C LEU A 161 -27.47 3.79 8.63
N ASP A 162 -27.36 2.53 9.04
CA ASP A 162 -28.05 1.99 10.21
C ASP A 162 -27.01 1.88 11.33
N GLU A 163 -26.93 2.93 12.14
CA GLU A 163 -25.97 3.06 13.22
C GLU A 163 -26.41 2.24 14.44
N ALA A 164 -25.44 1.54 15.04
CA ALA A 164 -25.63 0.79 16.27
C ALA A 164 -24.80 1.41 17.41
N PRO A 165 -25.12 1.15 18.67
CA PRO A 165 -24.34 1.66 19.80
C PRO A 165 -22.87 1.23 19.75
N ARG A 166 -21.99 2.02 20.36
CA ARG A 166 -20.57 1.65 20.59
C ARG A 166 -20.48 0.34 21.35
N VAL A 167 -19.45 -0.42 20.99
CA VAL A 167 -19.16 -1.69 21.64
C VAL A 167 -17.89 -1.54 22.46
N TYR A 168 -17.99 -1.89 23.75
CA TYR A 168 -16.87 -1.81 24.69
C TYR A 168 -16.37 -3.20 25.04
N LEU A 169 -15.06 -3.35 25.13
CA LEU A 169 -14.38 -4.55 25.58
C LEU A 169 -14.38 -4.59 27.11
N THR A 170 -15.11 -5.54 27.68
CA THR A 170 -15.22 -5.69 29.14
C THR A 170 -14.05 -6.47 29.70
N ASP A 171 -13.86 -7.70 29.21
CA ASP A 171 -12.81 -8.60 29.67
C ASP A 171 -12.17 -9.37 28.50
N ILE A 172 -10.89 -9.66 28.65
CA ILE A 172 -10.12 -10.56 27.79
C ILE A 172 -9.71 -11.77 28.62
N TYR A 173 -10.28 -12.91 28.31
CA TYR A 173 -9.93 -14.18 28.96
C TYR A 173 -8.93 -14.94 28.09
N VAL A 174 -7.85 -15.40 28.71
CA VAL A 174 -6.84 -16.21 28.02
C VAL A 174 -6.75 -17.58 28.67
N SER A 175 -6.83 -18.61 27.85
CA SER A 175 -6.78 -20.01 28.31
C SER A 175 -5.75 -20.83 27.53
N GLY A 176 -5.37 -21.99 28.05
CA GLY A 176 -4.45 -22.92 27.40
C GLY A 176 -2.97 -22.57 27.56
N THR A 177 -2.65 -21.48 28.25
CA THR A 177 -1.28 -21.00 28.46
C THR A 177 -0.65 -21.68 29.69
N LYS A 178 0.65 -21.99 29.59
CA LYS A 178 1.48 -22.52 30.68
C LYS A 178 2.71 -21.67 30.93
N TYR A 179 3.30 -21.13 29.85
CA TYR A 179 4.51 -20.34 29.92
C TYR A 179 4.24 -18.89 30.32
N TYR A 180 3.27 -18.24 29.66
CA TYR A 180 2.83 -16.90 30.02
C TYR A 180 1.57 -16.93 30.86
N SER A 181 1.49 -16.09 31.87
CA SER A 181 0.23 -15.87 32.60
C SER A 181 -0.72 -14.98 31.75
N GLU A 182 -2.00 -15.00 32.08
CA GLU A 182 -2.98 -14.09 31.46
C GLU A 182 -2.55 -12.61 31.59
N LEU A 183 -2.00 -12.23 32.76
CA LEU A 183 -1.51 -10.89 32.99
C LEU A 183 -0.31 -10.52 32.10
N ASP A 184 0.57 -11.47 31.81
CA ASP A 184 1.68 -11.23 30.89
C ASP A 184 1.17 -11.01 29.49
N ILE A 185 0.20 -11.80 29.03
CA ILE A 185 -0.41 -11.67 27.72
C ILE A 185 -1.15 -10.32 27.60
N LYS A 186 -1.91 -9.92 28.61
CA LYS A 186 -2.58 -8.61 28.65
C LYS A 186 -1.61 -7.42 28.58
N ARG A 187 -0.33 -7.60 28.93
CA ARG A 187 0.72 -6.56 28.76
C ARG A 187 1.30 -6.51 27.34
N PHE A 188 1.17 -7.57 26.54
CA PHE A 188 1.69 -7.62 25.18
C PHE A 188 0.73 -7.04 24.16
N ILE A 189 -0.57 -7.05 24.48
CA ILE A 189 -1.63 -6.64 23.58
C ILE A 189 -1.87 -5.13 23.64
N MET A 190 -2.44 -4.60 22.57
CA MET A 190 -2.80 -3.19 22.42
C MET A 190 -4.24 -2.93 22.90
N SER A 191 -5.11 -3.92 22.79
CA SER A 191 -6.48 -3.82 23.29
C SER A 191 -6.49 -3.67 24.80
N SER A 192 -7.30 -2.75 25.27
CA SER A 192 -7.51 -2.50 26.70
C SER A 192 -8.96 -2.74 27.09
N GLU A 193 -9.14 -3.29 28.28
CA GLU A 193 -10.46 -3.44 28.90
C GLU A 193 -11.01 -2.08 29.30
N ILE A 194 -12.32 -1.95 29.38
CA ILE A 194 -12.98 -0.72 29.81
C ILE A 194 -12.63 -0.40 31.26
N ASP A 195 -12.26 0.84 31.53
CA ASP A 195 -11.93 1.38 32.85
C ASP A 195 -12.76 2.63 33.16
N CYS A 196 -12.53 3.23 34.35
CA CYS A 196 -13.29 4.40 34.79
C CYS A 196 -12.96 5.69 34.03
N VAL A 197 -11.91 5.71 33.19
CA VAL A 197 -11.51 6.87 32.36
C VAL A 197 -11.70 6.63 30.86
N SER A 198 -12.21 5.47 30.47
CA SER A 198 -12.42 5.10 29.05
C SER A 198 -13.33 6.09 28.30
N TRP A 199 -14.23 6.77 29.02
CA TRP A 199 -15.10 7.80 28.42
C TRP A 199 -14.31 9.03 27.92
N ALA A 200 -13.11 9.29 28.47
CA ALA A 200 -12.30 10.47 28.14
C ALA A 200 -11.20 10.15 27.11
N ASN A 201 -10.63 8.96 27.15
CA ASN A 201 -9.48 8.57 26.32
C ASN A 201 -9.80 7.53 25.25
N GLN A 202 -11.08 7.16 25.08
CA GLN A 202 -11.55 6.13 24.15
C GLN A 202 -10.88 4.75 24.33
N SER A 203 -10.28 4.48 25.51
CA SER A 203 -9.82 3.13 25.85
C SER A 203 -11.00 2.18 26.00
N GLY A 204 -10.74 0.88 25.91
CA GLY A 204 -11.78 -0.12 26.07
C GLY A 204 -12.80 -0.20 24.92
N LEU A 205 -12.58 0.46 23.78
CA LEU A 205 -13.40 0.25 22.58
C LEU A 205 -13.05 -1.07 21.91
N PHE A 206 -14.07 -1.85 21.58
CA PHE A 206 -13.88 -3.08 20.82
C PHE A 206 -13.61 -2.75 19.34
N ARG A 207 -12.44 -3.17 18.86
CA ARG A 207 -12.01 -3.05 17.47
C ARG A 207 -11.49 -4.39 17.00
N GLU A 208 -12.15 -5.01 16.04
CA GLU A 208 -11.77 -6.34 15.55
C GLU A 208 -10.34 -6.36 14.97
N GLU A 209 -9.94 -5.29 14.29
CA GLU A 209 -8.60 -5.13 13.76
C GLU A 209 -7.53 -5.13 14.86
N MET A 210 -7.81 -4.49 16.01
CA MET A 210 -6.91 -4.51 17.18
C MET A 210 -6.78 -5.90 17.75
N ILE A 211 -7.88 -6.64 17.89
CA ILE A 211 -7.82 -8.04 18.35
C ILE A 211 -6.95 -8.88 17.42
N ASN A 212 -7.08 -8.73 16.10
CA ASN A 212 -6.25 -9.44 15.13
C ASN A 212 -4.76 -9.04 15.22
N GLN A 213 -4.47 -7.77 15.50
CA GLN A 213 -3.10 -7.33 15.78
C GLN A 213 -2.57 -7.93 17.09
N ASP A 214 -3.40 -8.00 18.12
CA ASP A 214 -3.05 -8.60 19.40
C ASP A 214 -2.69 -10.09 19.26
N LEU A 215 -3.45 -10.85 18.46
CA LEU A 215 -3.10 -12.25 18.15
C LEU A 215 -1.71 -12.35 17.53
N SER A 216 -1.39 -11.43 16.62
CA SER A 216 -0.07 -11.38 15.99
C SER A 216 1.03 -11.04 17.00
N LEU A 217 0.78 -10.11 17.92
CA LEU A 217 1.72 -9.73 18.97
C LEU A 217 1.95 -10.91 19.96
N ILE A 218 0.89 -11.58 20.39
CA ILE A 218 1.00 -12.76 21.24
C ILE A 218 1.82 -13.84 20.53
N THR A 219 1.49 -14.15 19.28
CA THR A 219 2.24 -15.13 18.47
C THR A 219 3.72 -14.75 18.37
N GLN A 220 4.04 -13.49 18.13
CA GLN A 220 5.44 -13.03 18.08
C GLN A 220 6.15 -13.22 19.42
N HIS A 221 5.49 -12.98 20.55
CA HIS A 221 6.09 -13.20 21.86
C HIS A 221 6.41 -14.66 22.11
N TYR A 222 5.53 -15.58 21.73
CA TYR A 222 5.77 -17.01 21.81
C TYR A 222 6.89 -17.47 20.87
N LEU A 223 6.90 -17.01 19.62
CA LEU A 223 7.96 -17.32 18.65
C LEU A 223 9.35 -16.87 19.13
N LYS A 224 9.45 -15.68 19.75
CA LYS A 224 10.70 -15.20 20.37
C LYS A 224 11.21 -16.09 21.51
N LYS A 225 10.34 -16.90 22.09
CA LYS A 225 10.63 -17.84 23.18
C LYS A 225 10.69 -19.28 22.71
N GLY A 226 10.83 -19.52 21.42
CA GLY A 226 11.01 -20.84 20.84
C GLY A 226 9.73 -21.69 20.69
N TYR A 227 8.57 -21.17 20.97
CA TYR A 227 7.30 -21.88 20.77
C TYR A 227 6.85 -21.74 19.31
N ILE A 228 7.55 -22.40 18.39
CA ILE A 228 7.35 -22.23 16.94
C ILE A 228 6.06 -22.85 16.42
N LYS A 229 5.43 -23.71 17.19
CA LYS A 229 4.13 -24.36 16.88
C LYS A 229 2.98 -23.75 17.65
N VAL A 230 3.16 -22.54 18.21
CA VAL A 230 2.07 -21.84 18.87
C VAL A 230 0.92 -21.61 17.89
N PHE A 231 -0.27 -21.93 18.35
CA PHE A 231 -1.50 -21.71 17.60
C PHE A 231 -2.52 -21.04 18.51
N ILE A 232 -3.20 -20.03 18.00
CA ILE A 232 -4.25 -19.32 18.72
C ILE A 232 -5.54 -19.53 17.94
N ASP A 233 -6.55 -20.07 18.58
CA ASP A 233 -7.86 -20.26 17.98
C ASP A 233 -8.49 -18.92 17.58
N LYS A 234 -9.46 -18.97 16.69
CA LYS A 234 -10.25 -17.78 16.37
C LYS A 234 -10.89 -17.24 17.65
N PRO A 235 -10.75 -15.92 17.95
CA PRO A 235 -11.31 -15.33 19.14
C PRO A 235 -12.82 -15.55 19.26
N GLU A 236 -13.26 -16.00 20.43
CA GLU A 236 -14.68 -16.07 20.73
C GLU A 236 -15.13 -14.75 21.33
N VAL A 237 -15.96 -14.01 20.59
CA VAL A 237 -16.51 -12.73 21.02
C VAL A 237 -17.94 -12.94 21.52
N THR A 238 -18.16 -12.72 22.80
CA THR A 238 -19.50 -12.83 23.42
C THR A 238 -20.08 -11.45 23.64
N LEU A 239 -21.18 -11.14 22.95
CA LEU A 239 -21.85 -9.85 23.04
C LEU A 239 -22.81 -9.84 24.24
N ILE A 240 -22.64 -8.86 25.12
CA ILE A 240 -23.53 -8.55 26.23
C ILE A 240 -24.27 -7.25 25.85
N HIS A 241 -25.54 -7.38 25.44
CA HIS A 241 -26.31 -6.24 24.98
C HIS A 241 -27.02 -5.53 26.14
N ASN A 242 -26.90 -4.18 26.14
CA ASN A 242 -27.67 -3.29 27.01
C ASN A 242 -28.35 -2.25 26.12
N PRO A 243 -29.54 -1.71 26.43
CA PRO A 243 -30.22 -0.71 25.61
C PRO A 243 -29.36 0.51 25.22
N ASP A 244 -28.53 0.99 26.15
CA ASP A 244 -27.75 2.23 25.97
C ASP A 244 -26.33 1.97 25.44
N TYR A 245 -25.80 0.75 25.58
CA TYR A 245 -24.45 0.38 25.13
C TYR A 245 -24.35 -1.12 24.93
N SER A 246 -23.37 -1.55 24.14
CA SER A 246 -23.03 -2.96 24.00
C SER A 246 -21.66 -3.24 24.62
N ARG A 247 -21.52 -4.40 25.24
CA ARG A 247 -20.24 -4.90 25.81
C ARG A 247 -19.89 -6.23 25.21
N VAL A 248 -18.60 -6.50 25.10
CA VAL A 248 -18.10 -7.79 24.64
C VAL A 248 -17.03 -8.32 25.59
N ASP A 249 -17.07 -9.62 25.79
CA ASP A 249 -15.95 -10.38 26.32
C ASP A 249 -15.27 -11.11 25.17
N VAL A 250 -13.96 -11.12 25.19
CA VAL A 250 -13.14 -11.83 24.20
C VAL A 250 -12.42 -12.98 24.88
N ARG A 251 -12.56 -14.19 24.36
CA ARG A 251 -11.85 -15.38 24.83
C ARG A 251 -10.82 -15.82 23.81
N LEU A 252 -9.58 -15.93 24.25
CA LEU A 252 -8.45 -16.39 23.47
C LEU A 252 -8.00 -17.76 24.01
N ASN A 253 -8.01 -18.77 23.16
CA ASN A 253 -7.48 -20.07 23.49
C ASN A 253 -6.14 -20.27 22.78
N VAL A 254 -5.07 -20.45 23.56
CA VAL A 254 -3.70 -20.54 23.07
C VAL A 254 -3.19 -21.96 23.24
N ALA A 255 -2.82 -22.61 22.16
CA ALA A 255 -2.08 -23.86 22.17
C ALA A 255 -0.59 -23.55 21.97
N GLU A 256 0.18 -23.51 23.06
CA GLU A 256 1.60 -23.08 23.04
C GLU A 256 2.51 -24.02 22.23
N GLY A 257 2.22 -25.32 22.29
CA GLY A 257 3.13 -26.34 21.80
C GLY A 257 4.36 -26.53 22.70
N ASP A 258 5.42 -27.09 22.13
CA ASP A 258 6.70 -27.28 22.80
C ASP A 258 7.68 -26.15 22.52
N GLN A 259 8.61 -25.94 23.43
CA GLN A 259 9.71 -25.00 23.24
C GLN A 259 10.84 -25.68 22.45
N TYR A 260 11.35 -25.01 21.43
CA TYR A 260 12.42 -25.50 20.57
C TYR A 260 13.71 -24.74 20.78
N TYR A 261 14.82 -25.44 20.57
CA TYR A 261 16.18 -24.92 20.71
C TYR A 261 16.91 -24.94 19.37
N THR A 262 17.87 -24.03 19.19
CA THR A 262 18.70 -23.96 17.99
C THR A 262 19.68 -25.13 17.99
N GLY A 263 19.64 -25.93 16.94
CA GLY A 263 20.59 -27.00 16.68
C GLY A 263 21.82 -26.49 15.94
N LYS A 264 22.26 -27.26 14.95
CA LYS A 264 23.42 -26.88 14.12
C LYS A 264 23.08 -25.73 13.20
N VAL A 265 23.97 -24.72 13.16
CA VAL A 265 23.88 -23.63 12.21
C VAL A 265 24.99 -23.80 11.15
N GLN A 266 24.56 -23.98 9.90
CA GLN A 266 25.44 -24.30 8.77
C GLN A 266 25.22 -23.38 7.58
N PHE A 267 26.21 -23.36 6.68
CA PHE A 267 26.12 -22.65 5.41
C PHE A 267 26.29 -23.63 4.25
N SER A 268 25.60 -23.36 3.15
CA SER A 268 25.71 -24.13 1.92
C SER A 268 25.67 -23.22 0.68
N GLY A 269 26.07 -23.75 -0.46
CA GLY A 269 26.12 -23.01 -1.73
C GLY A 269 27.35 -22.12 -1.85
N ASP A 270 27.17 -20.90 -2.34
CA ASP A 270 28.26 -19.98 -2.72
C ASP A 270 28.83 -19.21 -1.50
N VAL A 271 29.39 -19.89 -0.55
CA VAL A 271 29.95 -19.29 0.66
C VAL A 271 31.25 -18.53 0.35
N LEU A 272 31.30 -17.24 0.68
CA LEU A 272 32.46 -16.37 0.48
C LEU A 272 33.27 -16.27 1.77
N GLY A 273 34.53 -16.76 1.73
CA GLY A 273 35.47 -16.64 2.83
C GLY A 273 35.38 -17.76 3.87
N ASP A 274 35.79 -17.45 5.08
CA ASP A 274 35.85 -18.38 6.21
C ASP A 274 34.48 -18.53 6.85
N GLN A 275 33.94 -19.73 6.87
CA GLN A 275 32.64 -20.03 7.49
C GLN A 275 32.62 -19.73 8.97
N GLU A 276 33.71 -19.92 9.68
CA GLU A 276 33.79 -19.62 11.11
C GLU A 276 33.59 -18.13 11.39
N LYS A 277 34.16 -17.26 10.56
CA LYS A 277 33.96 -15.81 10.68
C LYS A 277 32.49 -15.38 10.37
N LEU A 278 31.83 -16.11 9.50
CA LEU A 278 30.40 -15.86 9.27
C LEU A 278 29.56 -16.28 10.49
N LYS A 279 29.93 -17.42 11.13
CA LYS A 279 29.24 -17.90 12.34
C LYS A 279 29.42 -16.94 13.52
N GLU A 280 30.62 -16.36 13.73
CA GLU A 280 30.86 -15.42 14.83
C GLU A 280 29.92 -14.18 14.81
N ASN A 281 29.39 -13.84 13.66
CA ASN A 281 28.48 -12.69 13.49
C ASN A 281 26.99 -13.05 13.56
N LEU A 282 26.65 -14.33 13.75
CA LEU A 282 25.27 -14.76 13.86
C LEU A 282 24.71 -14.46 15.26
N LEU A 283 23.43 -14.18 15.29
CA LEU A 283 22.67 -14.00 16.52
C LEU A 283 22.02 -15.31 17.00
N LEU A 284 21.88 -16.28 16.09
CA LEU A 284 21.48 -17.65 16.45
C LEU A 284 22.69 -18.40 17.01
N GLU A 285 22.59 -18.80 18.26
CA GLU A 285 23.63 -19.61 18.93
C GLU A 285 23.13 -21.04 19.12
N GLU A 286 23.99 -22.02 18.84
CA GLU A 286 23.68 -23.46 19.03
C GLU A 286 23.42 -23.76 20.51
N GLY A 287 22.31 -24.43 20.80
CA GLY A 287 21.88 -24.78 22.17
C GLY A 287 20.97 -23.73 22.84
N GLU A 288 20.90 -22.51 22.33
CA GLU A 288 20.01 -21.46 22.83
C GLU A 288 18.57 -21.61 22.29
N ILE A 289 17.63 -20.90 22.90
CA ILE A 289 16.24 -20.89 22.47
C ILE A 289 16.13 -20.45 21.00
N TYR A 290 15.51 -21.28 20.18
CA TYR A 290 15.32 -20.94 18.77
C TYR A 290 14.37 -19.74 18.59
N ASN A 291 14.84 -18.76 17.82
CA ASN A 291 14.11 -17.55 17.57
C ASN A 291 14.10 -17.21 16.05
N PRO A 292 12.94 -17.35 15.37
CA PRO A 292 12.84 -17.06 13.93
C PRO A 292 13.17 -15.62 13.55
N PHE A 293 13.02 -14.67 14.48
CA PHE A 293 13.36 -13.26 14.21
C PHE A 293 14.88 -13.06 14.18
N LEU A 294 15.63 -13.77 15.04
CA LEU A 294 17.11 -13.78 14.98
C LEU A 294 17.57 -14.42 13.68
N GLN A 295 16.97 -15.55 13.27
CA GLN A 295 17.25 -16.18 11.98
C GLN A 295 17.07 -15.21 10.81
N ASN A 296 15.99 -14.41 10.80
CA ASN A 296 15.75 -13.41 9.76
C ASN A 296 16.79 -12.28 9.79
N ARG A 297 17.21 -11.85 10.98
CA ARG A 297 18.29 -10.86 11.13
C ARG A 297 19.62 -11.40 10.62
N ASP A 298 19.95 -12.64 10.95
CA ASP A 298 21.15 -13.32 10.46
C ASP A 298 21.14 -13.44 8.93
N ARG A 299 19.98 -13.84 8.36
CA ARG A 299 19.80 -13.85 6.90
C ARG A 299 20.10 -12.48 6.28
N SER A 300 19.59 -11.41 6.90
CA SER A 300 19.82 -10.04 6.41
C SER A 300 21.29 -9.63 6.57
N GLY A 301 21.90 -9.91 7.72
CA GLY A 301 23.33 -9.63 7.98
C GLY A 301 24.25 -10.37 7.01
N ILE A 302 23.97 -11.65 6.74
CA ILE A 302 24.71 -12.40 5.71
C ILE A 302 24.54 -11.72 4.34
N SER A 303 23.33 -11.34 3.96
CA SER A 303 23.07 -10.66 2.68
C SER A 303 23.84 -9.34 2.57
N GLU A 304 23.94 -8.57 3.65
CA GLU A 304 24.71 -7.31 3.70
C GLU A 304 26.19 -7.52 3.41
N ILE A 305 26.80 -8.58 3.95
CA ILE A 305 28.21 -8.93 3.70
C ILE A 305 28.44 -9.16 2.18
N TYR A 306 27.50 -9.79 1.50
CA TYR A 306 27.58 -10.00 0.06
C TYR A 306 27.29 -8.71 -0.73
N HIS A 307 26.34 -7.90 -0.30
CA HIS A 307 26.03 -6.59 -0.88
C HIS A 307 27.25 -5.65 -0.80
N GLU A 308 28.01 -5.67 0.28
CA GLU A 308 29.24 -4.88 0.41
C GLU A 308 30.33 -5.31 -0.59
N ARG A 309 30.29 -6.58 -1.07
CA ARG A 309 31.26 -7.16 -2.01
C ARG A 309 30.81 -7.12 -3.47
N GLY A 310 29.69 -6.44 -3.76
CA GLY A 310 29.19 -6.24 -5.12
C GLY A 310 28.13 -7.23 -5.59
N TYR A 311 27.68 -8.16 -4.76
CA TYR A 311 26.68 -9.14 -5.13
C TYR A 311 25.27 -8.61 -4.86
N ALA A 312 24.75 -7.73 -5.74
CA ALA A 312 23.46 -7.06 -5.55
C ALA A 312 22.25 -8.03 -5.52
N PHE A 313 22.37 -9.17 -6.20
CA PHE A 313 21.29 -10.15 -6.38
C PHE A 313 21.46 -11.40 -5.51
N VAL A 314 22.30 -11.33 -4.45
CA VAL A 314 22.47 -12.44 -3.52
C VAL A 314 21.11 -12.84 -2.90
N ARG A 315 20.89 -14.14 -2.86
CA ARG A 315 19.75 -14.74 -2.15
C ARG A 315 20.29 -15.65 -1.05
N VAL A 316 19.94 -15.33 0.17
CA VAL A 316 20.20 -16.14 1.35
C VAL A 316 18.88 -16.77 1.78
N ILE A 317 18.79 -18.08 1.65
CA ILE A 317 17.58 -18.86 1.91
C ILE A 317 17.85 -19.71 3.15
N PRO A 318 17.21 -19.40 4.29
CA PRO A 318 17.28 -20.26 5.47
C PRO A 318 16.44 -21.51 5.25
N GLU A 319 17.06 -22.67 5.36
CA GLU A 319 16.43 -23.98 5.35
C GLU A 319 16.47 -24.52 6.78
N THR A 320 15.30 -24.89 7.31
CA THR A 320 15.16 -25.37 8.68
C THR A 320 14.73 -26.84 8.69
N VAL A 321 15.37 -27.64 9.53
CA VAL A 321 15.00 -29.02 9.81
C VAL A 321 14.61 -29.10 11.29
N ILE A 322 13.36 -29.46 11.54
CA ILE A 322 12.79 -29.52 12.89
C ILE A 322 12.76 -30.99 13.33
N ASP A 323 13.48 -31.29 14.40
CA ASP A 323 13.38 -32.59 15.09
C ASP A 323 12.33 -32.46 16.20
N GLU A 324 11.24 -33.19 16.04
CA GLU A 324 10.12 -33.15 16.99
C GLU A 324 10.38 -33.97 18.29
N GLU A 325 11.28 -34.92 18.23
CA GLU A 325 11.61 -35.74 19.40
C GLU A 325 12.56 -35.00 20.35
N THR A 326 13.63 -34.41 19.78
CA THR A 326 14.64 -33.69 20.54
C THR A 326 14.31 -32.21 20.75
N LYS A 327 13.29 -31.68 20.05
CA LYS A 327 12.89 -30.26 20.08
C LYS A 327 14.03 -29.32 19.60
N ILE A 328 14.78 -29.78 18.61
CA ILE A 328 15.91 -29.05 18.03
C ILE A 328 15.55 -28.59 16.61
N VAL A 329 16.00 -27.39 16.28
CA VAL A 329 15.86 -26.79 14.94
C VAL A 329 17.24 -26.57 14.35
N ASP A 330 17.63 -27.40 13.39
CA ASP A 330 18.83 -27.18 12.60
C ASP A 330 18.56 -26.16 11.50
N VAL A 331 19.49 -25.22 11.31
CA VAL A 331 19.36 -24.14 10.33
C VAL A 331 20.51 -24.18 9.34
N THR A 332 20.19 -24.24 8.06
CA THR A 332 21.17 -24.14 6.97
C THR A 332 20.91 -22.90 6.13
N PHE A 333 21.80 -21.93 6.14
CA PHE A 333 21.72 -20.79 5.24
C PHE A 333 22.27 -21.16 3.87
N ARG A 334 21.39 -21.39 2.90
CA ARG A 334 21.78 -21.64 1.51
C ARG A 334 21.97 -20.32 0.79
N ILE A 335 23.19 -20.10 0.30
CA ILE A 335 23.60 -18.85 -0.33
C ILE A 335 23.73 -19.04 -1.84
N ILE A 336 23.06 -18.19 -2.58
CA ILE A 336 23.17 -18.08 -4.04
C ILE A 336 23.62 -16.65 -4.31
N LYS A 337 24.93 -16.46 -4.56
CA LYS A 337 25.53 -15.12 -4.64
C LYS A 337 25.19 -14.38 -5.94
N GLY A 338 24.96 -15.11 -7.05
CA GLY A 338 24.85 -14.51 -8.36
C GLY A 338 26.15 -13.90 -8.88
N GLU A 339 26.03 -13.02 -9.86
CA GLU A 339 27.18 -12.27 -10.41
C GLU A 339 27.35 -10.93 -9.69
N LYS A 340 28.55 -10.36 -9.80
CA LYS A 340 28.79 -9.00 -9.32
C LYS A 340 28.04 -8.01 -10.21
N ALA A 341 27.37 -7.06 -9.58
CA ALA A 341 26.62 -6.02 -10.28
C ALA A 341 27.35 -4.68 -10.21
N TYR A 342 27.14 -3.86 -11.23
CA TYR A 342 27.59 -2.48 -11.31
C TYR A 342 26.37 -1.56 -11.32
N ILE A 343 26.55 -0.36 -10.84
CA ILE A 343 25.49 0.64 -10.85
C ILE A 343 25.32 1.15 -12.27
N GLY A 344 24.11 1.00 -12.80
CA GLY A 344 23.72 1.50 -14.10
C GLY A 344 23.36 2.98 -14.05
N ARG A 345 22.07 3.28 -14.27
CA ARG A 345 21.55 4.65 -14.15
C ARG A 345 21.12 4.96 -12.73
N LEU A 346 21.38 6.21 -12.36
CA LEU A 346 20.86 6.79 -11.12
C LEU A 346 19.79 7.80 -11.49
N GLU A 347 18.53 7.37 -11.42
CA GLU A 347 17.36 8.17 -11.76
C GLU A 347 16.71 8.75 -10.50
N ILE A 348 16.23 9.99 -10.62
CA ILE A 348 15.55 10.71 -9.55
C ILE A 348 14.17 11.09 -10.05
N ALA A 349 13.14 10.79 -9.26
CA ALA A 349 11.76 11.10 -9.59
C ALA A 349 11.00 11.65 -8.39
N GLY A 350 10.11 12.63 -8.65
CA GLY A 350 9.26 13.22 -7.62
C GLY A 350 9.84 14.46 -6.93
N ASN A 351 10.99 14.96 -7.38
CA ASN A 351 11.55 16.23 -6.96
C ASN A 351 10.93 17.36 -7.79
N VAL A 352 10.08 18.18 -7.18
CA VAL A 352 9.39 19.30 -7.83
C VAL A 352 10.09 20.63 -7.53
N GLU A 353 10.43 20.87 -6.26
CA GLU A 353 11.12 22.08 -5.81
C GLU A 353 12.64 21.85 -5.67
N THR A 354 13.07 20.66 -5.23
CA THR A 354 14.48 20.35 -4.97
C THR A 354 15.21 20.05 -6.26
N ARG A 355 16.32 20.75 -6.50
CA ARG A 355 17.14 20.56 -7.69
C ARG A 355 17.87 19.22 -7.68
N ASP A 356 17.97 18.59 -8.84
CA ASP A 356 18.59 17.29 -9.05
C ASP A 356 20.02 17.18 -8.45
N HIS A 357 20.85 18.22 -8.63
CA HIS A 357 22.22 18.23 -8.12
C HIS A 357 22.32 18.21 -6.59
N VAL A 358 21.29 18.73 -5.87
CA VAL A 358 21.23 18.70 -4.41
C VAL A 358 20.98 17.27 -3.92
N ILE A 359 20.19 16.52 -4.67
CA ILE A 359 19.90 15.11 -4.38
C ILE A 359 21.09 14.25 -4.76
N ARG A 360 21.65 14.45 -5.96
CA ARG A 360 22.79 13.65 -6.46
C ARG A 360 24.03 13.70 -5.57
N ARG A 361 24.34 14.85 -4.96
CA ARG A 361 25.52 14.99 -4.08
C ARG A 361 25.42 14.16 -2.79
N GLU A 362 24.21 13.74 -2.40
CA GLU A 362 24.00 12.90 -1.20
C GLU A 362 24.22 11.41 -1.48
N PHE A 363 24.41 11.04 -2.74
CA PHE A 363 24.72 9.66 -3.10
C PHE A 363 26.20 9.38 -2.89
N GLU A 364 26.49 8.29 -2.15
CA GLU A 364 27.83 7.73 -1.97
C GLU A 364 28.22 6.75 -3.08
N VAL A 365 27.27 6.47 -4.00
CA VAL A 365 27.42 5.58 -5.13
C VAL A 365 27.43 6.39 -6.44
N GLN A 366 28.18 5.90 -7.43
CA GLN A 366 28.26 6.53 -8.76
C GLN A 366 27.91 5.52 -9.84
N GLU A 367 27.45 6.02 -10.99
CA GLU A 367 27.23 5.20 -12.18
C GLU A 367 28.54 4.52 -12.60
N ASP A 368 28.44 3.31 -13.13
CA ASP A 368 29.56 2.42 -13.51
C ASP A 368 30.44 1.92 -12.33
N GLU A 369 30.15 2.28 -11.08
CA GLU A 369 30.84 1.76 -9.90
C GLU A 369 30.32 0.36 -9.54
N LEU A 370 31.19 -0.47 -8.96
CA LEU A 370 30.77 -1.75 -8.39
C LEU A 370 29.72 -1.51 -7.29
N PHE A 371 28.61 -2.22 -7.38
CA PHE A 371 27.55 -2.13 -6.38
C PHE A 371 28.10 -2.33 -4.96
N ASN A 372 27.67 -1.47 -4.05
CA ASN A 372 27.97 -1.58 -2.64
C ASN A 372 26.72 -1.22 -1.81
N GLY A 373 26.14 -2.24 -1.17
CA GLY A 373 24.89 -2.07 -0.41
C GLY A 373 25.01 -1.09 0.75
N LYS A 374 26.16 -1.03 1.41
CA LYS A 374 26.42 -0.10 2.52
C LYS A 374 26.46 1.35 2.05
N LYS A 375 27.16 1.63 0.95
CA LYS A 375 27.17 2.96 0.33
C LYS A 375 25.76 3.39 -0.10
N LEU A 376 24.97 2.47 -0.66
CA LEU A 376 23.60 2.75 -1.06
C LEU A 376 22.70 3.07 0.15
N LEU A 377 22.84 2.30 1.23
CA LEU A 377 22.11 2.59 2.48
C LEU A 377 22.52 3.94 3.08
N GLN A 378 23.83 4.27 3.03
CA GLN A 378 24.33 5.57 3.47
C GLN A 378 23.75 6.71 2.63
N SER A 379 23.65 6.53 1.32
CA SER A 379 22.99 7.48 0.40
C SER A 379 21.53 7.71 0.79
N GLN A 380 20.80 6.64 1.07
CA GLN A 380 19.40 6.73 1.54
C GLN A 380 19.29 7.49 2.88
N GLN A 381 20.20 7.24 3.82
CA GLN A 381 20.25 7.93 5.10
C GLN A 381 20.59 9.41 4.93
N ASN A 382 21.54 9.76 4.04
CA ASN A 382 21.90 11.13 3.75
C ASN A 382 20.71 11.90 3.19
N LEU A 383 19.99 11.32 2.20
CA LEU A 383 18.77 11.91 1.63
C LEU A 383 17.67 12.10 2.68
N ASN A 384 17.44 11.12 3.54
CA ASN A 384 16.45 11.24 4.62
C ASN A 384 16.85 12.35 5.63
N ARG A 385 18.13 12.54 5.87
CA ARG A 385 18.65 13.55 6.80
C ARG A 385 18.44 14.98 6.32
N LEU A 386 18.25 15.21 5.01
CA LEU A 386 17.90 16.53 4.48
C LEU A 386 16.56 17.07 5.03
N GLY A 387 15.63 16.18 5.42
CA GLY A 387 14.32 16.57 5.94
C GLY A 387 13.39 17.21 4.91
N PHE A 388 13.72 17.10 3.63
CA PHE A 388 12.93 17.68 2.54
C PHE A 388 11.85 16.73 2.00
N PHE A 389 11.92 15.44 2.38
CA PHE A 389 11.07 14.40 1.83
C PHE A 389 10.16 13.77 2.88
N GLN A 390 8.90 13.47 2.48
CA GLN A 390 7.91 12.80 3.31
C GLN A 390 8.23 11.29 3.39
N SER A 391 7.87 10.66 4.51
CA SER A 391 7.82 9.19 4.69
C SER A 391 9.11 8.41 4.38
N GLY A 392 10.24 9.11 4.27
CA GLY A 392 11.51 8.49 3.90
C GLY A 392 11.69 8.30 2.39
N VAL A 393 12.94 8.35 1.97
CA VAL A 393 13.34 8.11 0.58
C VAL A 393 13.42 6.62 0.33
N VAL A 394 12.82 6.14 -0.76
CA VAL A 394 12.94 4.76 -1.21
C VAL A 394 13.86 4.70 -2.43
N LEU A 395 14.92 3.89 -2.33
CA LEU A 395 15.82 3.59 -3.43
C LEU A 395 15.42 2.24 -4.04
N GLU A 396 14.67 2.30 -5.12
CA GLU A 396 14.26 1.11 -5.88
C GLU A 396 15.43 0.61 -6.73
N ARG A 397 15.60 -0.69 -6.79
CA ARG A 397 16.68 -1.36 -7.52
C ARG A 397 16.06 -2.25 -8.58
N SER A 398 16.42 -2.06 -9.84
CA SER A 398 15.96 -2.87 -10.96
C SER A 398 17.13 -3.38 -11.80
N PRO A 399 17.17 -4.67 -12.15
CA PRO A 399 18.15 -5.15 -13.11
C PRO A 399 17.84 -4.57 -14.48
N ARG A 400 18.87 -4.19 -15.25
CA ARG A 400 18.72 -3.72 -16.61
C ARG A 400 18.47 -4.93 -17.55
N GLU A 401 17.39 -4.91 -18.31
CA GLU A 401 16.90 -6.06 -19.09
C GLU A 401 17.93 -6.61 -20.11
N GLN A 402 18.82 -5.81 -20.61
CA GLN A 402 19.80 -6.21 -21.65
C GLN A 402 21.21 -6.47 -21.12
N GLU A 403 21.50 -6.14 -19.88
CA GLU A 403 22.81 -6.25 -19.26
C GLU A 403 22.68 -6.86 -17.85
N ASN A 404 22.85 -8.18 -17.75
CA ASN A 404 22.60 -8.95 -16.52
C ASN A 404 23.39 -8.52 -15.28
N ASN A 405 24.46 -7.71 -15.43
CA ASN A 405 25.30 -7.24 -14.36
C ASN A 405 25.15 -5.74 -14.04
N MET A 406 24.19 -5.04 -14.67
CA MET A 406 23.92 -3.63 -14.39
C MET A 406 22.63 -3.49 -13.57
N LEU A 407 22.68 -2.60 -12.58
CA LEU A 407 21.61 -2.32 -11.65
C LEU A 407 21.23 -0.84 -11.73
N ASP A 408 20.06 -0.55 -12.27
CA ASP A 408 19.52 0.80 -12.26
C ASP A 408 18.89 1.13 -10.89
N ILE A 409 19.15 2.35 -10.41
CA ILE A 409 18.65 2.83 -9.11
C ILE A 409 17.72 3.99 -9.36
N LEU A 410 16.46 3.86 -8.92
CA LEU A 410 15.46 4.92 -8.94
C LEU A 410 15.24 5.45 -7.52
N ALA A 411 15.62 6.70 -7.29
CA ALA A 411 15.25 7.42 -6.08
C ALA A 411 13.85 8.00 -6.23
N ARG A 412 12.86 7.35 -5.61
CA ARG A 412 11.48 7.86 -5.58
C ARG A 412 11.30 8.76 -4.38
N LEU A 413 11.06 10.02 -4.65
CA LEU A 413 10.95 11.08 -3.65
C LEU A 413 9.52 11.61 -3.59
N LYS A 414 9.10 12.03 -2.41
CA LYS A 414 7.87 12.80 -2.21
C LYS A 414 8.23 13.99 -1.31
N GLU A 415 8.20 15.19 -1.89
CA GLU A 415 8.59 16.38 -1.15
C GLU A 415 7.61 16.71 -0.03
N SER A 416 8.14 17.20 1.09
CA SER A 416 7.36 17.73 2.20
C SER A 416 7.25 19.26 2.10
N GLN A 417 6.22 19.80 2.72
CA GLN A 417 6.13 21.26 2.87
C GLN A 417 7.20 21.71 3.87
N THR A 418 8.22 22.41 3.40
CA THR A 418 9.36 22.89 4.22
C THR A 418 9.14 24.28 4.78
N GLY A 419 7.99 24.92 4.52
CA GLY A 419 7.61 26.22 5.02
C GLY A 419 6.83 26.13 6.32
N THR A 420 7.25 26.88 7.35
CA THR A 420 6.51 27.03 8.61
C THR A 420 6.22 28.50 8.86
N PHE A 421 4.99 28.79 9.26
CA PHE A 421 4.54 30.10 9.72
C PHE A 421 4.13 29.96 11.20
N GLN A 422 4.73 30.74 12.06
CA GLN A 422 4.42 30.78 13.49
C GLN A 422 4.08 32.19 13.88
N ALA A 423 2.91 32.39 14.49
CA ALA A 423 2.53 33.64 15.14
C ALA A 423 2.43 33.39 16.64
N GLN A 424 3.10 34.23 17.42
CA GLN A 424 3.11 34.16 18.87
C GLN A 424 2.54 35.45 19.44
N MET A 425 1.66 35.34 20.39
CA MET A 425 1.18 36.47 21.19
C MET A 425 1.34 36.09 22.67
N GLY A 426 1.96 36.97 23.43
CA GLY A 426 2.17 36.77 24.85
C GLY A 426 1.87 38.06 25.63
N TYR A 427 1.38 37.93 26.85
CA TYR A 427 1.23 38.99 27.80
C TYR A 427 2.06 38.68 29.05
N SER A 428 2.82 39.62 29.50
CA SER A 428 3.59 39.51 30.73
C SER A 428 3.37 40.77 31.56
N ASP A 429 3.19 40.63 32.85
CA ASP A 429 3.01 41.77 33.79
C ASP A 429 4.20 42.73 33.82
N PHE A 430 5.40 42.28 33.39
CA PHE A 430 6.62 43.08 33.33
C PHE A 430 6.84 43.79 32.00
N SER A 431 6.44 43.19 30.87
CA SER A 431 6.74 43.67 29.53
C SER A 431 5.49 44.03 28.69
N GLY A 432 4.29 43.82 29.24
CA GLY A 432 3.04 44.05 28.53
C GLY A 432 2.78 43.04 27.42
N PHE A 433 2.07 43.46 26.39
CA PHE A 433 1.80 42.62 25.22
C PHE A 433 3.04 42.50 24.32
N SER A 434 3.38 41.27 23.98
CA SER A 434 4.42 40.96 22.99
C SER A 434 3.81 40.12 21.88
N GLY A 435 4.17 40.42 20.66
CA GLY A 435 3.79 39.62 19.49
C GLY A 435 4.98 39.37 18.59
N GLY A 436 5.06 38.19 18.04
CA GLY A 436 6.11 37.80 17.09
C GLY A 436 5.55 36.96 15.97
N VAL A 437 6.09 37.15 14.76
CA VAL A 437 5.82 36.31 13.60
C VAL A 437 7.14 35.74 13.11
N THR A 438 7.20 34.44 12.99
CA THR A 438 8.36 33.70 12.44
C THR A 438 7.94 32.99 11.21
N ILE A 439 8.61 33.28 10.09
CA ILE A 439 8.48 32.53 8.84
C ILE A 439 9.80 31.81 8.63
N SER A 440 9.72 30.48 8.52
CA SER A 440 10.88 29.64 8.23
C SER A 440 10.59 28.80 6.98
N LYS A 441 11.53 28.79 6.05
CA LYS A 441 11.50 27.93 4.88
C LYS A 441 12.83 27.19 4.78
N GLY A 442 12.79 25.86 4.97
CA GLY A 442 13.88 24.97 4.56
C GLY A 442 13.89 24.88 3.03
N ASN A 443 15.01 24.57 2.43
CA ASN A 443 15.12 24.44 0.95
C ASN A 443 14.66 25.71 0.19
N LEU A 444 15.20 26.88 0.56
CA LEU A 444 14.75 28.19 0.03
C LEU A 444 15.00 28.38 -1.48
N LEU A 445 15.98 27.68 -2.04
CA LEU A 445 16.38 27.82 -3.47
C LEU A 445 16.39 26.47 -4.23
N GLY A 446 15.83 25.41 -3.65
CA GLY A 446 15.76 24.08 -4.24
C GLY A 446 17.05 23.29 -4.14
#